data_691d78f46c0ef0b3aab8ce49b3318a00
#
_entry.id   691d78f46c0ef0b3aab8ce49b3318a00
#
_cell.length_a   1.000
_cell.length_b   1.000
_cell.length_c   1.000
_cell.angle_alpha   90.00
_cell.angle_beta   90.00
_cell.angle_gamma   90.00
#
_symmetry.space_group_name_H-M   'P 1'
#
loop_
_entity.id
_entity.type
_entity.pdbx_description
1 polymer ?
#
loop_
_entity_poly.entity_id
_entity_poly.type
_entity_poly.pdbx_seq_one_letter_code
_entity_poly.pdbx_strand_id
1 'polypeptide(L)'
;KNMKVKAESVTVDGTAYTYCLALSGTGTTSYRSVKVPVSGSDTIKVVLRSSGSSTRNLIVADSNGKKLGTIAANKTASLGTYSYSGSKGYIYLYSENSGINIYKVQVDSNGSSSSGSSSGSSSGSGSSSSGSSSSSGSSTGSSVSGNYVVKAGGMSLADALKKAKSGQTVVIDGTVKSGAVSLPAGVNLAGKNNATIDFSQTSGSSGRGITLSGNGSTLSNITVKNASDNGIFISGSNNTLKYVTC
;
A
#
# COMPACT_ATOMS: atom_id res chain seq x y z
N LYS A 1 14.66 0.39 16.86
CA LYS A 1 15.38 -0.74 16.18
C LYS A 1 14.63 -2.07 16.26
N ASN A 2 13.31 -2.07 16.14
CA ASN A 2 12.54 -3.26 16.54
C ASN A 2 11.55 -3.73 15.47
N MET A 3 11.47 -3.03 14.37
CA MET A 3 10.87 -3.47 13.10
C MET A 3 11.90 -3.26 12.01
N LYS A 4 12.07 -4.24 11.14
CA LYS A 4 12.97 -4.13 9.99
C LYS A 4 12.44 -4.94 8.82
N VAL A 5 12.66 -4.45 7.61
CA VAL A 5 12.53 -5.26 6.41
C VAL A 5 13.77 -6.12 6.31
N LYS A 6 13.60 -7.41 6.04
CA LYS A 6 14.71 -8.35 5.79
C LYS A 6 14.41 -9.25 4.60
N ALA A 7 15.44 -9.65 3.91
CA ALA A 7 15.36 -10.68 2.89
C ALA A 7 15.03 -12.03 3.55
N GLU A 8 13.93 -12.65 3.14
CA GLU A 8 13.51 -13.96 3.56
C GLU A 8 12.50 -14.50 2.55
N SER A 9 12.85 -15.58 1.86
CA SER A 9 12.00 -16.14 0.81
C SER A 9 11.06 -17.20 1.38
N VAL A 10 9.78 -17.08 1.03
CA VAL A 10 8.75 -18.09 1.30
C VAL A 10 7.80 -18.18 0.12
N THR A 11 7.14 -19.32 -0.04
CA THR A 11 6.05 -19.48 -1.01
C THR A 11 4.79 -19.85 -0.25
N VAL A 12 3.69 -19.12 -0.49
CA VAL A 12 2.38 -19.38 0.10
C VAL A 12 1.35 -19.33 -1.02
N ASP A 13 0.54 -20.39 -1.15
CA ASP A 13 -0.49 -20.53 -2.19
C ASP A 13 0.03 -20.22 -3.60
N GLY A 14 1.21 -20.75 -3.94
CA GLY A 14 1.86 -20.56 -5.23
C GLY A 14 2.51 -19.17 -5.44
N THR A 15 2.37 -18.25 -4.51
CA THR A 15 2.97 -16.91 -4.57
C THR A 15 4.29 -16.87 -3.79
N ALA A 16 5.37 -16.46 -4.46
CA ALA A 16 6.67 -16.27 -3.84
C ALA A 16 6.79 -14.87 -3.22
N TYR A 17 7.31 -14.81 -2.00
CA TYR A 17 7.64 -13.59 -1.27
C TYR A 17 9.14 -13.63 -0.95
N THR A 18 9.87 -12.57 -1.22
CA THR A 18 11.33 -12.51 -1.04
C THR A 18 11.75 -11.65 0.15
N TYR A 19 10.83 -10.85 0.68
CA TYR A 19 11.08 -9.97 1.82
C TYR A 19 9.95 -10.07 2.83
N CYS A 20 10.26 -9.78 4.09
CA CYS A 20 9.26 -9.64 5.13
C CYS A 20 9.53 -8.40 6.01
N LEU A 21 8.47 -7.89 6.62
CA LEU A 21 8.55 -6.99 7.76
C LEU A 21 8.68 -7.84 9.03
N ALA A 22 9.84 -7.81 9.65
CA ALA A 22 10.08 -8.52 10.91
C ALA A 22 9.67 -7.63 12.09
N LEU A 23 8.67 -8.11 12.85
CA LEU A 23 8.28 -7.55 14.15
C LEU A 23 9.09 -8.26 15.21
N SER A 24 9.98 -7.54 15.91
CA SER A 24 10.89 -8.16 16.89
C SER A 24 10.41 -7.93 18.32
N GLY A 25 9.62 -8.86 18.86
CA GLY A 25 9.11 -8.81 20.23
C GLY A 25 7.71 -8.17 20.33
N THR A 26 7.23 -7.98 21.56
CA THR A 26 5.92 -7.42 21.88
C THR A 26 5.72 -6.03 21.28
N GLY A 27 4.56 -5.80 20.70
CA GLY A 27 4.14 -4.51 20.16
C GLY A 27 2.96 -3.91 20.92
N THR A 28 2.59 -2.69 20.56
CA THR A 28 1.39 -1.97 20.99
C THR A 28 0.87 -1.14 19.83
N THR A 29 -0.23 -0.44 19.98
CA THR A 29 -0.74 0.47 18.93
C THR A 29 0.22 1.61 18.58
N SER A 30 1.07 2.02 19.51
CA SER A 30 2.05 3.09 19.32
C SER A 30 3.47 2.60 19.02
N TYR A 31 3.71 1.29 19.12
CA TYR A 31 5.04 0.74 19.04
C TYR A 31 5.08 -0.65 18.40
N ARG A 32 5.95 -0.86 17.42
CA ARG A 32 6.10 -2.14 16.69
C ARG A 32 4.78 -2.66 16.10
N SER A 33 4.01 -1.80 15.49
CA SER A 33 2.72 -2.15 14.92
C SER A 33 2.60 -1.72 13.46
N VAL A 34 1.77 -2.41 12.73
CA VAL A 34 1.32 -2.02 11.39
C VAL A 34 -0.07 -1.42 11.54
N LYS A 35 -0.22 -0.16 11.17
CA LYS A 35 -1.50 0.55 11.15
C LYS A 35 -2.20 0.28 9.83
N VAL A 36 -3.40 -0.25 9.89
CA VAL A 36 -4.18 -0.70 8.72
C VAL A 36 -5.49 0.05 8.65
N PRO A 37 -5.80 0.75 7.55
CA PRO A 37 -7.10 1.39 7.37
C PRO A 37 -8.18 0.35 7.14
N VAL A 38 -9.37 0.58 7.72
CA VAL A 38 -10.55 -0.26 7.57
C VAL A 38 -11.78 0.57 7.27
N SER A 39 -12.71 0.01 6.50
CA SER A 39 -13.93 0.70 6.04
C SER A 39 -15.16 0.39 6.90
N GLY A 40 -15.10 -0.68 7.71
CA GLY A 40 -16.19 -1.10 8.61
C GLY A 40 -16.48 -2.59 8.53
N SER A 41 -16.66 -3.13 7.35
CA SER A 41 -16.84 -4.57 7.12
C SER A 41 -15.77 -5.05 6.15
N ASP A 42 -14.68 -5.58 6.72
CA ASP A 42 -13.48 -5.93 5.95
C ASP A 42 -12.95 -7.31 6.32
N THR A 43 -12.31 -7.98 5.37
CA THR A 43 -11.48 -9.15 5.62
C THR A 43 -10.01 -8.76 5.56
N ILE A 44 -9.34 -8.87 6.70
CA ILE A 44 -7.90 -8.62 6.81
C ILE A 44 -7.18 -9.93 6.50
N LYS A 45 -6.37 -9.94 5.45
CA LYS A 45 -5.55 -11.08 5.02
C LYS A 45 -4.09 -10.78 5.27
N VAL A 46 -3.41 -11.66 5.97
CA VAL A 46 -2.00 -11.49 6.30
C VAL A 46 -1.23 -12.75 5.93
N VAL A 47 -0.21 -12.64 5.10
CA VAL A 47 0.77 -13.71 4.92
C VAL A 47 1.85 -13.51 5.96
N LEU A 48 1.99 -14.49 6.86
CA LEU A 48 2.85 -14.36 8.03
C LEU A 48 3.41 -15.70 8.48
N ARG A 49 4.47 -15.63 9.28
CA ARG A 49 4.98 -16.78 10.07
C ARG A 49 5.59 -16.31 11.39
N SER A 50 5.70 -17.23 12.31
CA SER A 50 6.55 -17.06 13.50
C SER A 50 8.03 -16.97 13.08
N SER A 51 8.81 -16.09 13.68
CA SER A 51 10.26 -16.07 13.48
C SER A 51 10.99 -17.14 14.27
N GLY A 52 10.29 -17.94 15.06
CA GLY A 52 10.79 -19.06 15.84
C GLY A 52 10.04 -20.37 15.56
N SER A 53 10.25 -21.36 16.40
CA SER A 53 9.67 -22.71 16.25
C SER A 53 8.23 -22.83 16.74
N SER A 54 7.78 -21.94 17.64
CA SER A 54 6.44 -21.97 18.23
C SER A 54 5.49 -21.04 17.50
N THR A 55 4.20 -21.41 17.48
CA THR A 55 3.12 -20.52 17.01
C THR A 55 3.04 -19.28 17.90
N ARG A 56 2.79 -18.12 17.29
CA ARG A 56 2.65 -16.82 17.95
C ARG A 56 1.39 -16.14 17.49
N ASN A 57 0.91 -15.19 18.29
CA ASN A 57 -0.28 -14.42 17.97
C ASN A 57 0.10 -13.04 17.42
N LEU A 58 -0.39 -12.75 16.21
CA LEU A 58 -0.49 -11.39 15.72
C LEU A 58 -1.79 -10.80 16.26
N ILE A 59 -1.70 -9.83 17.13
CA ILE A 59 -2.86 -9.12 17.70
C ILE A 59 -3.47 -8.24 16.63
N VAL A 60 -4.80 -8.21 16.57
CA VAL A 60 -5.60 -7.21 15.89
C VAL A 60 -6.24 -6.35 16.98
N ALA A 61 -5.93 -5.05 17.00
CA ALA A 61 -6.45 -4.12 18.01
C ALA A 61 -7.07 -2.89 17.36
N ASP A 62 -7.98 -2.22 18.05
CA ASP A 62 -8.51 -0.91 17.67
C ASP A 62 -7.53 0.22 18.00
N SER A 63 -7.91 1.45 17.69
CA SER A 63 -7.10 2.66 17.96
C SER A 63 -6.86 2.93 19.45
N ASN A 64 -7.68 2.38 20.32
CA ASN A 64 -7.56 2.53 21.78
C ASN A 64 -6.72 1.42 22.41
N GLY A 65 -6.24 0.47 21.61
CA GLY A 65 -5.45 -0.68 22.08
C GLY A 65 -6.29 -1.85 22.56
N LYS A 66 -7.61 -1.80 22.42
CA LYS A 66 -8.47 -2.93 22.75
C LYS A 66 -8.23 -4.06 21.75
N LYS A 67 -7.87 -5.23 22.25
CA LYS A 67 -7.71 -6.45 21.44
C LYS A 67 -9.06 -6.84 20.83
N LEU A 68 -9.13 -6.88 19.51
CA LEU A 68 -10.30 -7.32 18.74
C LEU A 68 -10.21 -8.80 18.40
N GLY A 69 -9.00 -9.31 18.19
CA GLY A 69 -8.75 -10.70 17.89
C GLY A 69 -7.28 -11.00 17.64
N THR A 70 -7.01 -12.17 17.08
CA THR A 70 -5.66 -12.63 16.76
C THR A 70 -5.63 -13.34 15.42
N ILE A 71 -4.46 -13.29 14.77
CA ILE A 71 -4.11 -14.14 13.62
C ILE A 71 -2.91 -15.00 14.03
N ALA A 72 -3.02 -16.32 13.90
CA ALA A 72 -1.95 -17.23 14.27
C ALA A 72 -0.78 -17.16 13.26
N ALA A 73 0.41 -16.91 13.77
CA ALA A 73 1.66 -16.99 13.02
C ALA A 73 2.34 -18.35 13.35
N ASN A 74 2.18 -19.31 12.46
CA ASN A 74 2.77 -20.63 12.58
C ASN A 74 4.26 -20.64 12.21
N LYS A 75 4.99 -21.70 12.50
CA LYS A 75 6.38 -21.89 12.07
C LYS A 75 6.52 -21.80 10.55
N THR A 76 5.61 -22.41 9.82
CA THR A 76 5.54 -22.34 8.35
C THR A 76 4.70 -21.11 7.96
N ALA A 77 5.16 -20.39 6.94
CA ALA A 77 4.42 -19.24 6.41
C ALA A 77 3.06 -19.69 5.85
N SER A 78 2.02 -18.97 6.19
CA SER A 78 0.66 -19.23 5.75
C SER A 78 -0.16 -17.96 5.64
N LEU A 79 -1.28 -18.04 4.94
CA LEU A 79 -2.28 -16.98 4.90
C LEU A 79 -3.14 -17.08 6.16
N GLY A 80 -3.14 -16.05 6.99
CA GLY A 80 -4.07 -15.86 8.09
C GLY A 80 -5.12 -14.81 7.75
N THR A 81 -6.31 -14.94 8.30
CA THR A 81 -7.43 -14.04 8.04
C THR A 81 -8.08 -13.57 9.34
N TYR A 82 -8.63 -12.36 9.31
CA TYR A 82 -9.46 -11.81 10.38
C TYR A 82 -10.62 -11.02 9.78
N SER A 83 -11.85 -11.34 10.17
CA SER A 83 -13.04 -10.61 9.74
C SER A 83 -13.28 -9.44 10.68
N TYR A 84 -13.19 -8.23 10.14
CA TYR A 84 -13.44 -6.99 10.87
C TYR A 84 -14.87 -6.51 10.61
N SER A 85 -15.59 -6.20 11.69
CA SER A 85 -16.97 -5.69 11.64
C SER A 85 -17.15 -4.51 12.61
N GLY A 86 -16.24 -3.55 12.53
CA GLY A 86 -16.26 -2.35 13.38
C GLY A 86 -16.58 -1.09 12.59
N SER A 87 -16.26 0.06 13.17
CA SER A 87 -16.40 1.35 12.50
C SER A 87 -15.26 1.60 11.51
N LYS A 88 -15.52 2.42 10.49
CA LYS A 88 -14.47 2.93 9.60
C LYS A 88 -13.39 3.63 10.44
N GLY A 89 -12.13 3.34 10.16
CA GLY A 89 -11.00 3.91 10.90
C GLY A 89 -9.71 3.13 10.67
N TYR A 90 -9.04 2.80 11.74
CA TYR A 90 -7.78 2.05 11.71
C TYR A 90 -7.78 0.92 12.72
N ILE A 91 -7.17 -0.18 12.34
CA ILE A 91 -6.75 -1.25 13.25
C ILE A 91 -5.22 -1.31 13.29
N TYR A 92 -4.69 -1.97 14.31
CA TYR A 92 -3.26 -2.13 14.52
C TYR A 92 -2.93 -3.61 14.63
N LEU A 93 -1.92 -4.03 13.88
CA LEU A 93 -1.39 -5.39 13.89
C LEU A 93 -0.03 -5.38 14.58
N TYR A 94 0.13 -6.13 15.66
CA TYR A 94 1.39 -6.24 16.38
C TYR A 94 1.56 -7.62 17.03
N SER A 95 2.80 -7.98 17.33
CA SER A 95 3.07 -9.25 17.98
C SER A 95 2.71 -9.20 19.47
N GLU A 96 2.05 -10.25 19.95
CA GLU A 96 1.67 -10.39 21.35
C GLU A 96 2.90 -10.51 22.28
N ASN A 97 3.90 -11.27 21.88
CA ASN A 97 5.02 -11.58 22.79
C ASN A 97 6.41 -11.73 22.15
N SER A 98 6.51 -12.01 20.86
CA SER A 98 7.81 -12.36 20.26
C SER A 98 7.81 -12.07 18.75
N GLY A 99 8.89 -12.41 18.04
CA GLY A 99 9.08 -12.04 16.63
C GLY A 99 8.10 -12.73 15.67
N ILE A 100 7.46 -11.94 14.81
CA ILE A 100 6.62 -12.39 13.69
C ILE A 100 7.13 -11.75 12.41
N ASN A 101 7.19 -12.52 11.33
CA ASN A 101 7.53 -12.05 10.00
C ASN A 101 6.24 -11.91 9.18
N ILE A 102 5.97 -10.72 8.67
CA ILE A 102 4.81 -10.39 7.82
C ILE A 102 5.31 -10.17 6.40
N TYR A 103 4.76 -10.91 5.44
CA TYR A 103 5.12 -10.83 4.01
C TYR A 103 4.10 -10.04 3.21
N LYS A 104 2.83 -10.06 3.62
CA LYS A 104 1.74 -9.34 2.96
C LYS A 104 0.67 -8.96 3.98
N VAL A 105 0.11 -7.77 3.84
CA VAL A 105 -1.17 -7.37 4.46
C VAL A 105 -2.09 -6.89 3.36
N GLN A 106 -3.29 -7.43 3.32
CA GLN A 106 -4.34 -7.06 2.37
C GLN A 106 -5.64 -6.86 3.12
N VAL A 107 -6.41 -5.86 2.72
CA VAL A 107 -7.75 -5.58 3.24
C VAL A 107 -8.74 -5.71 2.10
N ASP A 108 -9.66 -6.65 2.22
CA ASP A 108 -10.77 -6.81 1.29
C ASP A 108 -12.01 -6.23 1.95
N SER A 109 -12.52 -5.14 1.39
CA SER A 109 -13.72 -4.49 1.90
C SER A 109 -14.96 -5.25 1.45
N ASN A 110 -15.72 -5.78 2.41
CA ASN A 110 -16.97 -6.52 2.19
C ASN A 110 -18.20 -5.60 2.18
N GLY A 111 -18.00 -4.29 2.13
CA GLY A 111 -19.07 -3.31 2.11
C GLY A 111 -19.80 -3.34 0.77
N SER A 112 -21.11 -3.57 0.79
CA SER A 112 -22.01 -3.27 -0.33
C SER A 112 -21.79 -1.85 -0.80
N SER A 113 -21.51 -1.67 -2.07
CA SER A 113 -21.65 -0.39 -2.75
C SER A 113 -23.11 0.05 -2.55
N SER A 114 -23.39 0.87 -1.56
CA SER A 114 -24.63 1.64 -1.56
C SER A 114 -24.50 2.64 -2.71
N SER A 115 -25.01 2.25 -3.86
CA SER A 115 -25.37 3.15 -4.93
C SER A 115 -26.46 4.07 -4.38
N GLY A 116 -26.06 5.23 -3.90
CA GLY A 116 -26.97 6.33 -3.63
C GLY A 116 -27.53 6.80 -4.96
N SER A 117 -28.68 6.25 -5.35
CA SER A 117 -29.54 6.86 -6.37
C SER A 117 -30.10 8.16 -5.81
N SER A 118 -29.48 9.26 -6.12
CA SER A 118 -30.13 10.56 -6.07
C SER A 118 -30.85 10.76 -7.40
N SER A 119 -32.12 10.45 -7.40
CA SER A 119 -33.07 10.90 -8.44
C SER A 119 -33.22 12.42 -8.36
N GLY A 120 -32.65 13.11 -9.31
CA GLY A 120 -32.88 14.53 -9.57
C GLY A 120 -33.31 14.68 -11.02
N SER A 121 -34.61 14.79 -11.26
CA SER A 121 -35.18 15.19 -12.54
C SER A 121 -34.83 16.64 -12.84
N SER A 122 -34.29 16.90 -14.02
CA SER A 122 -34.62 18.11 -14.76
C SER A 122 -34.28 17.94 -16.26
N SER A 123 -35.30 18.12 -17.04
CA SER A 123 -35.40 18.17 -18.49
C SER A 123 -34.51 19.26 -19.12
N GLY A 124 -33.97 18.98 -20.30
CA GLY A 124 -33.37 19.98 -21.16
C GLY A 124 -32.84 19.40 -22.48
N SER A 125 -33.54 19.66 -23.54
CA SER A 125 -33.31 19.25 -24.92
C SER A 125 -32.03 19.80 -25.54
N GLY A 126 -31.49 19.10 -26.55
CA GLY A 126 -30.69 19.74 -27.57
C GLY A 126 -29.61 18.90 -28.24
N SER A 127 -29.97 18.29 -29.37
CA SER A 127 -29.27 18.08 -30.66
C SER A 127 -27.82 17.64 -30.78
N SER A 128 -27.69 16.45 -31.33
CA SER A 128 -26.93 16.00 -32.53
C SER A 128 -25.50 16.47 -32.77
N SER A 129 -24.54 15.51 -32.86
CA SER A 129 -24.03 14.95 -34.13
C SER A 129 -22.90 13.93 -33.88
N SER A 130 -23.10 12.78 -34.42
CA SER A 130 -22.29 11.82 -35.19
C SER A 130 -20.77 11.84 -35.09
N GLY A 131 -20.21 10.64 -34.87
CA GLY A 131 -18.85 10.29 -35.24
C GLY A 131 -18.37 8.96 -34.65
N SER A 132 -18.71 7.85 -35.32
CA SER A 132 -18.07 6.53 -35.39
C SER A 132 -16.68 6.39 -34.75
N SER A 133 -16.36 5.37 -34.11
CA SER A 133 -16.32 3.92 -34.21
C SER A 133 -15.12 3.37 -33.45
N SER A 134 -15.39 2.27 -32.87
CA SER A 134 -14.67 1.01 -32.73
C SER A 134 -13.67 0.82 -31.61
N SER A 135 -14.09 -0.15 -30.89
CA SER A 135 -13.51 -1.41 -30.40
C SER A 135 -12.87 -1.41 -29.01
N SER A 136 -13.64 -2.00 -28.14
CA SER A 136 -13.39 -3.14 -27.26
C SER A 136 -11.99 -3.24 -26.61
N GLY A 137 -12.02 -3.03 -25.33
CA GLY A 137 -10.96 -3.43 -24.40
C GLY A 137 -11.44 -3.18 -23.00
N SER A 138 -12.25 -4.10 -22.46
CA SER A 138 -12.70 -4.03 -21.06
C SER A 138 -11.50 -4.28 -20.14
N SER A 139 -10.89 -3.20 -19.67
CA SER A 139 -10.07 -3.20 -18.48
C SER A 139 -10.76 -2.30 -17.46
N THR A 140 -11.24 -2.88 -16.38
CA THR A 140 -11.75 -2.17 -15.21
C THR A 140 -10.63 -1.37 -14.56
N GLY A 141 -10.25 -0.27 -15.19
CA GLY A 141 -9.28 0.68 -14.66
C GLY A 141 -9.99 1.65 -13.72
N SER A 142 -9.74 1.53 -12.44
CA SER A 142 -10.03 2.61 -11.50
C SER A 142 -9.39 3.89 -12.03
N SER A 143 -10.19 4.90 -12.33
CA SER A 143 -9.71 6.20 -12.80
C SER A 143 -8.96 6.91 -11.67
N VAL A 144 -7.65 6.67 -11.55
CA VAL A 144 -6.80 7.45 -10.65
C VAL A 144 -6.49 8.76 -11.37
N SER A 145 -7.03 9.86 -10.87
CA SER A 145 -6.69 11.19 -11.34
C SER A 145 -5.70 11.86 -10.39
N GLY A 146 -4.83 12.70 -10.90
CA GLY A 146 -3.85 13.42 -10.10
C GLY A 146 -3.42 14.73 -10.74
N ASN A 147 -2.71 15.53 -9.98
CA ASN A 147 -2.23 16.86 -10.40
C ASN A 147 -1.10 16.76 -11.45
N TYR A 148 -0.30 15.70 -11.36
CA TYR A 148 0.81 15.44 -12.28
C TYR A 148 0.78 13.97 -12.69
N VAL A 149 1.00 13.70 -13.99
CA VAL A 149 1.07 12.34 -14.52
C VAL A 149 2.49 12.08 -15.04
N VAL A 150 3.10 11.04 -14.52
CA VAL A 150 4.43 10.55 -14.91
C VAL A 150 4.26 9.27 -15.70
N LYS A 151 4.74 9.25 -16.93
CA LYS A 151 4.72 8.10 -17.84
C LYS A 151 6.03 8.02 -18.64
N ALA A 152 6.29 6.89 -19.26
CA ALA A 152 7.46 6.73 -20.12
C ALA A 152 7.50 7.81 -21.22
N GLY A 153 8.66 8.46 -21.39
CA GLY A 153 8.85 9.55 -22.36
C GLY A 153 8.19 10.90 -21.97
N GLY A 154 7.58 10.99 -20.79
CA GLY A 154 6.98 12.23 -20.28
C GLY A 154 7.83 12.90 -19.20
N MET A 155 7.16 13.66 -18.32
CA MET A 155 7.78 14.30 -17.16
C MET A 155 8.45 13.27 -16.26
N SER A 156 9.65 13.55 -15.75
CA SER A 156 10.33 12.69 -14.80
C SER A 156 9.61 12.68 -13.44
N LEU A 157 9.75 11.56 -12.69
CA LEU A 157 9.19 11.47 -11.33
C LEU A 157 9.78 12.55 -10.42
N ALA A 158 11.09 12.82 -10.53
CA ALA A 158 11.75 13.83 -9.74
C ALA A 158 11.19 15.24 -9.99
N ASP A 159 10.91 15.58 -11.25
CA ASP A 159 10.36 16.91 -11.61
C ASP A 159 8.89 17.04 -11.18
N ALA A 160 8.11 15.97 -11.30
CA ALA A 160 6.75 15.94 -10.81
C ALA A 160 6.68 16.16 -9.29
N LEU A 161 7.56 15.49 -8.54
CA LEU A 161 7.62 15.62 -7.07
C LEU A 161 8.12 17.01 -6.64
N LYS A 162 9.05 17.63 -7.37
CA LYS A 162 9.48 19.01 -7.11
C LYS A 162 8.36 20.05 -7.28
N LYS A 163 7.43 19.80 -8.20
CA LYS A 163 6.31 20.72 -8.48
C LYS A 163 5.11 20.47 -7.56
N ALA A 164 4.96 19.24 -7.06
CA ALA A 164 3.82 18.86 -6.25
C ALA A 164 3.86 19.55 -4.87
N LYS A 165 2.70 20.03 -4.44
CA LYS A 165 2.47 20.62 -3.12
C LYS A 165 1.72 19.65 -2.21
N SER A 166 1.78 19.86 -0.90
CA SER A 166 1.00 19.09 0.08
C SER A 166 -0.48 18.99 -0.32
N GLY A 167 -1.06 17.81 -0.17
CA GLY A 167 -2.41 17.48 -0.62
C GLY A 167 -2.52 17.06 -2.08
N GLN A 168 -1.51 17.31 -2.90
CA GLN A 168 -1.53 16.94 -4.31
C GLN A 168 -1.10 15.49 -4.54
N THR A 169 -1.51 14.93 -5.69
CA THR A 169 -1.20 13.57 -6.10
C THR A 169 -0.39 13.56 -7.39
N VAL A 170 0.75 12.87 -7.37
CA VAL A 170 1.51 12.49 -8.55
C VAL A 170 1.07 11.09 -8.96
N VAL A 171 0.69 10.89 -10.22
CA VAL A 171 0.23 9.61 -10.75
C VAL A 171 1.30 8.97 -11.62
N ILE A 172 1.67 7.75 -11.32
CA ILE A 172 2.51 6.90 -12.18
C ILE A 172 1.61 6.13 -13.12
N ASP A 173 1.81 6.28 -14.42
CA ASP A 173 1.03 5.65 -15.48
C ASP A 173 1.89 4.61 -16.21
N GLY A 174 1.68 3.34 -15.88
CA GLY A 174 2.48 2.24 -16.39
C GLY A 174 3.89 2.17 -15.79
N THR A 175 4.86 1.68 -16.54
CA THR A 175 6.25 1.51 -16.09
C THR A 175 7.09 2.75 -16.38
N VAL A 176 7.76 3.28 -15.36
CA VAL A 176 8.69 4.40 -15.47
C VAL A 176 10.04 4.06 -14.83
N LYS A 177 11.13 4.57 -15.40
CA LYS A 177 12.47 4.52 -14.79
C LYS A 177 12.71 5.79 -13.99
N SER A 178 13.36 5.67 -12.83
CA SER A 178 13.69 6.80 -11.97
C SER A 178 15.01 6.58 -11.25
N GLY A 179 15.71 7.67 -10.98
CA GLY A 179 16.71 7.71 -9.91
C GLY A 179 16.02 7.80 -8.54
N ALA A 180 16.81 7.76 -7.46
CA ALA A 180 16.31 7.94 -6.09
C ALA A 180 15.50 9.23 -5.95
N VAL A 181 14.36 9.15 -5.27
CA VAL A 181 13.48 10.30 -5.04
C VAL A 181 13.06 10.41 -3.58
N SER A 182 12.84 11.65 -3.14
CA SER A 182 12.20 11.94 -1.85
C SER A 182 10.78 12.44 -2.09
N LEU A 183 9.83 11.83 -1.39
CA LEU A 183 8.43 12.25 -1.42
C LEU A 183 8.25 13.41 -0.44
N PRO A 184 7.84 14.60 -0.90
CA PRO A 184 7.60 15.74 -0.02
C PRO A 184 6.44 15.46 0.97
N ALA A 185 6.46 16.12 2.12
CA ALA A 185 5.42 15.97 3.13
C ALA A 185 4.02 16.27 2.57
N GLY A 186 3.06 15.38 2.85
CA GLY A 186 1.68 15.50 2.39
C GLY A 186 1.45 15.31 0.90
N VAL A 187 2.48 15.03 0.10
CA VAL A 187 2.33 14.70 -1.33
C VAL A 187 2.00 13.22 -1.46
N ASN A 188 1.02 12.90 -2.31
CA ASN A 188 0.62 11.53 -2.57
C ASN A 188 1.22 11.02 -3.88
N LEU A 189 1.54 9.72 -3.92
CA LEU A 189 1.99 9.02 -5.11
C LEU A 189 1.07 7.83 -5.37
N ALA A 190 0.41 7.82 -6.51
CA ALA A 190 -0.57 6.80 -6.85
C ALA A 190 -0.28 6.17 -8.22
N GLY A 191 -0.49 4.87 -8.33
CA GLY A 191 -0.29 4.15 -9.58
C GLY A 191 -1.57 3.81 -10.31
N LYS A 192 -1.52 3.79 -11.64
CA LYS A 192 -2.53 3.23 -12.53
C LYS A 192 -1.86 2.39 -13.63
N ASN A 193 -2.61 1.54 -14.31
CA ASN A 193 -2.12 0.71 -15.40
C ASN A 193 -0.90 -0.16 -15.01
N ASN A 194 -1.00 -0.90 -13.90
CA ASN A 194 0.08 -1.72 -13.32
C ASN A 194 1.37 -0.91 -13.09
N ALA A 195 1.21 0.25 -12.46
CA ALA A 195 2.29 1.19 -12.23
C ALA A 195 3.52 0.54 -11.60
N THR A 196 4.64 0.68 -12.27
CA THR A 196 5.95 0.20 -11.80
C THR A 196 6.96 1.34 -11.86
N ILE A 197 7.69 1.55 -10.77
CA ILE A 197 8.86 2.43 -10.75
C ILE A 197 10.10 1.55 -10.69
N ASP A 198 10.90 1.63 -11.74
CA ASP A 198 12.15 0.89 -11.88
C ASP A 198 13.33 1.78 -11.49
N PHE A 199 13.97 1.43 -10.39
CA PHE A 199 15.13 2.14 -9.83
C PHE A 199 16.46 1.52 -10.27
N SER A 200 16.53 0.78 -11.38
CA SER A 200 17.78 0.20 -11.89
C SER A 200 18.89 1.24 -12.16
N GLN A 201 18.55 2.52 -12.19
CA GLN A 201 19.49 3.63 -12.33
C GLN A 201 19.93 4.25 -11.00
N THR A 202 19.49 3.71 -9.85
CA THR A 202 19.97 4.20 -8.56
C THR A 202 21.37 3.66 -8.30
N SER A 203 22.37 4.45 -8.65
CA SER A 203 23.75 4.26 -8.21
C SER A 203 24.07 5.33 -7.16
N GLY A 204 24.74 4.95 -6.10
CA GLY A 204 25.18 5.89 -5.07
C GLY A 204 25.10 5.34 -3.67
N SER A 205 25.57 6.10 -2.69
CA SER A 205 25.74 5.70 -1.31
C SER A 205 24.46 5.28 -0.58
N SER A 206 23.29 5.65 -1.03
CA SER A 206 22.03 5.29 -0.37
C SER A 206 21.29 4.11 -1.01
N GLY A 207 21.46 3.85 -2.30
CA GLY A 207 20.77 2.76 -3.02
C GLY A 207 19.24 2.75 -2.89
N ARG A 208 18.66 3.77 -2.27
CA ARG A 208 17.23 3.86 -1.97
C ARG A 208 16.43 4.25 -3.21
N GLY A 209 15.25 3.69 -3.34
CA GLY A 209 14.29 4.10 -4.39
C GLY A 209 13.49 5.34 -3.95
N ILE A 210 12.47 5.14 -3.11
CA ILE A 210 11.61 6.21 -2.60
C ILE A 210 11.93 6.46 -1.12
N THR A 211 12.22 7.71 -0.76
CA THR A 211 12.37 8.12 0.64
C THR A 211 11.16 8.93 1.07
N LEU A 212 10.49 8.51 2.16
CA LEU A 212 9.43 9.25 2.84
C LEU A 212 9.98 9.79 4.16
N SER A 213 10.64 10.94 4.10
CA SER A 213 11.13 11.66 5.30
C SER A 213 10.09 12.64 5.85
N GLY A 214 9.14 13.06 5.03
CA GLY A 214 8.01 13.90 5.43
C GLY A 214 6.87 13.12 6.06
N ASN A 215 5.88 13.86 6.56
CA ASN A 215 4.70 13.29 7.22
C ASN A 215 3.46 13.36 6.32
N GLY A 216 2.53 12.41 6.51
CA GLY A 216 1.17 12.49 5.97
C GLY A 216 1.05 12.18 4.48
N SER A 217 2.04 11.54 3.87
CA SER A 217 2.00 11.14 2.46
C SER A 217 1.38 9.76 2.28
N THR A 218 0.75 9.54 1.12
CA THR A 218 0.19 8.24 0.74
C THR A 218 0.89 7.71 -0.51
N LEU A 219 1.38 6.46 -0.45
CA LEU A 219 1.76 5.66 -1.62
C LEU A 219 0.67 4.63 -1.89
N SER A 220 0.21 4.53 -3.14
CA SER A 220 -0.84 3.56 -3.47
C SER A 220 -0.71 2.96 -4.87
N ASN A 221 -1.02 1.65 -4.98
CA ASN A 221 -1.09 0.91 -6.24
C ASN A 221 0.20 0.96 -7.07
N ILE A 222 1.36 0.81 -6.45
CA ILE A 222 2.68 0.95 -7.09
C ILE A 222 3.53 -0.27 -6.80
N THR A 223 4.20 -0.76 -7.82
CA THR A 223 5.31 -1.72 -7.70
C THR A 223 6.62 -0.96 -7.78
N VAL A 224 7.52 -1.17 -6.82
CA VAL A 224 8.88 -0.62 -6.79
C VAL A 224 9.85 -1.75 -7.09
N LYS A 225 10.78 -1.55 -8.04
CA LYS A 225 11.75 -2.57 -8.45
C LYS A 225 13.16 -2.02 -8.54
N ASN A 226 14.13 -2.92 -8.37
CA ASN A 226 15.53 -2.71 -8.71
C ASN A 226 16.24 -1.57 -7.94
N ALA A 227 15.76 -1.18 -6.78
CA ALA A 227 16.56 -0.36 -5.89
C ALA A 227 17.71 -1.19 -5.31
N SER A 228 18.91 -0.64 -5.24
CA SER A 228 20.09 -1.37 -4.80
C SER A 228 20.18 -1.57 -3.28
N ASP A 229 19.39 -0.82 -2.51
CA ASP A 229 19.22 -0.99 -1.04
C ASP A 229 17.71 -1.08 -0.72
N ASN A 230 17.13 -0.03 -0.20
CA ASN A 230 15.70 -0.03 0.15
C ASN A 230 14.84 0.43 -1.02
N GLY A 231 13.87 -0.37 -1.46
CA GLY A 231 12.86 0.08 -2.44
C GLY A 231 12.11 1.30 -1.90
N ILE A 232 11.70 1.24 -0.63
CA ILE A 232 11.06 2.34 0.09
C ILE A 232 11.70 2.48 1.47
N PHE A 233 12.14 3.69 1.80
CA PHE A 233 12.66 4.06 3.12
C PHE A 233 11.74 5.08 3.77
N ILE A 234 11.26 4.80 4.99
CA ILE A 234 10.33 5.66 5.73
C ILE A 234 10.98 6.08 7.04
N SER A 235 11.15 7.38 7.22
CA SER A 235 11.60 7.99 8.49
C SER A 235 10.60 9.02 9.03
N GLY A 236 9.67 9.48 8.20
CA GLY A 236 8.59 10.36 8.61
C GLY A 236 7.41 9.63 9.27
N SER A 237 6.45 10.39 9.79
CA SER A 237 5.29 9.89 10.53
C SER A 237 4.00 10.03 9.72
N ASN A 238 2.96 9.26 10.08
CA ASN A 238 1.63 9.32 9.49
C ASN A 238 1.60 9.08 7.96
N ASN A 239 2.58 8.36 7.42
CA ASN A 239 2.61 7.96 6.03
C ASN A 239 1.78 6.69 5.83
N THR A 240 1.10 6.58 4.70
CA THR A 240 0.24 5.44 4.35
C THR A 240 0.77 4.74 3.10
N LEU A 241 0.97 3.43 3.18
CA LEU A 241 1.25 2.56 2.03
C LEU A 241 0.04 1.66 1.79
N LYS A 242 -0.52 1.70 0.57
CA LYS A 242 -1.70 0.92 0.20
C LYS A 242 -1.47 0.24 -1.15
N TYR A 243 -1.52 -1.11 -1.17
CA TYR A 243 -1.26 -1.89 -2.40
C TYR A 243 0.09 -1.55 -3.04
N VAL A 244 1.13 -1.54 -2.22
CA VAL A 244 2.51 -1.28 -2.64
C VAL A 244 3.29 -2.59 -2.59
N THR A 245 4.03 -2.90 -3.66
CA THR A 245 4.94 -4.05 -3.77
C THR A 245 6.37 -3.54 -3.95
N CYS A 246 7.33 -4.16 -3.25
CA CYS A 246 8.77 -3.91 -3.38
C CYS A 246 9.51 -5.20 -3.67
#